data_ca683c2e0acb72168e5eb1b7e9e657b2
#
_entry.id   ca683c2e0acb72168e5eb1b7e9e657b2
#
_cell.length_a   1.000
_cell.length_b   1.000
_cell.length_c   1.000
_cell.angle_alpha   90.00
_cell.angle_beta   90.00
_cell.angle_gamma   90.00
#
_symmetry.space_group_name_H-M   'P 1'
#
loop_
_entity.id
_entity.type
_entity.pdbx_description
1 polymer ?
#
loop_
_entity_poly.entity_id
_entity_poly.type
_entity_poly.pdbx_seq_one_letter_code
_entity_poly.pdbx_strand_id
1 'polypeptide(L)'
;MVQVVCGLIEDGGRLLACRRPPGKHLGGLWEFPGGKVEPGESPEAALIRELQEELGIETEITGALSPVEWDYGRGPIRLIPFFCRIVTGTPHPHEHDELEWVDAATCARLTWAAADGPILAEWKAGDVATSRTPTP
;
A
#
# COMPACT_ATOMS: atom_id res chain seq x y z
N MET A 1 -20.49 0.88 -1.07
CA MET A 1 -19.14 1.37 -1.44
C MET A 1 -18.15 0.21 -1.40
N VAL A 2 -17.36 0.06 -2.44
CA VAL A 2 -16.36 -1.01 -2.52
C VAL A 2 -15.23 -0.71 -1.54
N GLN A 3 -14.89 -1.68 -0.71
CA GLN A 3 -13.74 -1.58 0.20
C GLN A 3 -12.50 -2.19 -0.44
N VAL A 4 -11.42 -1.44 -0.43
CA VAL A 4 -10.12 -1.84 -0.98
C VAL A 4 -9.08 -1.65 0.11
N VAL A 5 -8.26 -2.65 0.35
CA VAL A 5 -7.16 -2.57 1.32
C VAL A 5 -5.84 -2.36 0.62
N CYS A 6 -4.91 -1.69 1.28
CA CYS A 6 -3.54 -1.59 0.79
C CYS A 6 -2.55 -1.68 1.95
N GLY A 7 -1.35 -2.16 1.65
CA GLY A 7 -0.30 -2.40 2.62
C GLY A 7 0.88 -1.46 2.44
N LEU A 8 1.21 -0.73 3.50
CA LEU A 8 2.46 0.00 3.61
C LEU A 8 3.45 -0.94 4.27
N ILE A 9 4.15 -1.71 3.43
CA ILE A 9 5.08 -2.75 3.88
C ILE A 9 6.40 -2.08 4.24
N GLU A 10 6.73 -2.10 5.52
CA GLU A 10 7.94 -1.45 6.03
C GLU A 10 9.10 -2.41 6.15
N ASP A 11 10.27 -1.96 5.69
CA ASP A 11 11.53 -2.64 5.90
C ASP A 11 12.66 -1.60 5.92
N GLY A 12 13.33 -1.48 7.07
CA GLY A 12 14.46 -0.57 7.23
C GLY A 12 14.12 0.90 6.98
N GLY A 13 12.91 1.35 7.34
CA GLY A 13 12.47 2.72 7.14
C GLY A 13 11.97 3.03 5.73
N ARG A 14 11.84 2.01 4.89
CA ARG A 14 11.33 2.15 3.52
C ARG A 14 10.01 1.42 3.39
N LEU A 15 9.23 1.85 2.40
CA LEU A 15 7.97 1.21 2.01
C LEU A 15 8.08 0.60 0.63
N LEU A 16 7.37 -0.49 0.39
CA LEU A 16 7.32 -1.13 -0.91
C LEU A 16 6.29 -0.46 -1.81
N ALA A 17 6.74 0.09 -2.93
CA ALA A 17 5.90 0.63 -3.98
C ALA A 17 5.84 -0.36 -5.14
N CYS A 18 4.66 -0.47 -5.77
CA CYS A 18 4.39 -1.41 -6.85
C CYS A 18 3.84 -0.65 -8.05
N ARG A 19 4.37 -0.92 -9.24
CA ARG A 19 3.90 -0.26 -10.47
C ARG A 19 2.92 -1.15 -11.20
N ARG A 20 1.77 -0.59 -11.53
CA ARG A 20 0.75 -1.30 -12.31
C ARG A 20 1.21 -1.48 -13.75
N PRO A 21 0.98 -2.67 -14.35
CA PRO A 21 1.39 -2.92 -15.73
C PRO A 21 0.70 -1.96 -16.71
N PRO A 22 1.37 -1.57 -17.81
CA PRO A 22 0.72 -0.78 -18.86
C PRO A 22 -0.44 -1.57 -19.48
N GLY A 23 -1.45 -0.84 -19.98
CA GLY A 23 -2.63 -1.43 -20.59
C GLY A 23 -3.74 -1.82 -19.63
N LYS A 24 -3.53 -1.71 -18.33
CA LYS A 24 -4.56 -1.91 -17.30
C LYS A 24 -5.03 -0.57 -16.76
N HIS A 25 -6.16 -0.59 -16.00
CA HIS A 25 -6.62 0.60 -15.29
C HIS A 25 -5.51 1.16 -14.41
N LEU A 26 -5.25 2.46 -14.51
CA LEU A 26 -4.15 3.14 -13.84
C LEU A 26 -2.75 2.59 -14.19
N GLY A 27 -2.61 2.03 -15.39
CA GLY A 27 -1.34 1.44 -15.85
C GLY A 27 -0.19 2.43 -15.84
N GLY A 28 0.99 1.96 -15.44
CA GLY A 28 2.19 2.79 -15.34
C GLY A 28 2.29 3.60 -14.06
N LEU A 29 1.24 3.65 -13.24
CA LEU A 29 1.26 4.37 -11.98
C LEU A 29 1.68 3.46 -10.83
N TRP A 30 2.32 4.06 -9.84
CA TRP A 30 2.75 3.38 -8.63
C TRP A 30 1.64 3.38 -7.59
N GLU A 31 1.59 2.35 -6.78
CA GLU A 31 0.60 2.18 -5.72
C GLU A 31 1.16 1.34 -4.59
N PHE A 32 0.50 1.39 -3.43
CA PHE A 32 0.73 0.38 -2.41
C PHE A 32 -0.05 -0.89 -2.79
N PRO A 33 0.54 -2.08 -2.60
CA PRO A 33 -0.12 -3.33 -2.98
C PRO A 33 -1.34 -3.63 -2.11
N GLY A 34 -2.32 -4.30 -2.68
CA GLY A 34 -3.55 -4.68 -2.00
C GLY A 34 -4.64 -5.04 -2.97
N GLY A 35 -5.89 -4.99 -2.53
CA GLY A 35 -7.00 -5.36 -3.38
C GLY A 35 -8.34 -5.27 -2.67
N LYS A 36 -9.38 -5.78 -3.32
CA LYS A 36 -10.73 -5.70 -2.80
C LYS A 36 -10.96 -6.65 -1.63
N VAL A 37 -11.72 -6.18 -0.65
CA VAL A 37 -12.23 -7.01 0.43
C VAL A 37 -13.37 -7.85 -0.11
N GLU A 38 -13.29 -9.17 0.07
CA GLU A 38 -14.31 -10.09 -0.39
C GLU A 38 -15.43 -10.26 0.67
N PRO A 39 -16.64 -10.68 0.28
CA PRO A 39 -17.72 -10.90 1.23
C PRO A 39 -17.33 -11.86 2.34
N GLY A 40 -17.65 -11.50 3.59
CA GLY A 40 -17.33 -12.32 4.75
C GLY A 40 -15.90 -12.21 5.25
N GLU A 41 -15.07 -11.43 4.57
CA GLU A 41 -13.66 -11.25 4.90
C GLU A 41 -13.48 -9.93 5.67
N SER A 42 -12.63 -9.94 6.71
CA SER A 42 -12.24 -8.67 7.35
C SER A 42 -11.25 -7.92 6.47
N PRO A 43 -11.14 -6.59 6.59
CA PRO A 43 -10.11 -5.84 5.86
C PRO A 43 -8.70 -6.37 6.11
N GLU A 44 -8.38 -6.74 7.35
CA GLU A 44 -7.08 -7.28 7.72
C GLU A 44 -6.79 -8.61 7.01
N ALA A 45 -7.76 -9.53 7.02
CA ALA A 45 -7.64 -10.82 6.35
C ALA A 45 -7.50 -10.63 4.84
N ALA A 46 -8.25 -9.70 4.27
CA ALA A 46 -8.17 -9.37 2.85
C ALA A 46 -6.77 -8.93 2.45
N LEU A 47 -6.16 -8.06 3.26
CA LEU A 47 -4.82 -7.58 2.96
C LEU A 47 -3.78 -8.71 3.02
N ILE A 48 -3.83 -9.53 4.06
CA ILE A 48 -2.88 -10.65 4.18
C ILE A 48 -3.01 -11.58 2.99
N ARG A 49 -4.23 -11.88 2.55
CA ARG A 49 -4.49 -12.72 1.37
C ARG A 49 -3.97 -12.08 0.10
N GLU A 50 -4.28 -10.79 -0.12
CA GLU A 50 -3.86 -10.07 -1.33
C GLU A 50 -2.35 -9.99 -1.45
N LEU A 51 -1.64 -9.72 -0.36
CA LEU A 51 -0.18 -9.63 -0.37
C LEU A 51 0.47 -10.99 -0.66
N GLN A 52 -0.15 -12.07 -0.21
CA GLN A 52 0.31 -13.41 -0.55
C GLN A 52 0.10 -13.71 -2.04
N GLU A 53 -1.07 -13.38 -2.58
CA GLU A 53 -1.38 -13.58 -4.00
C GLU A 53 -0.51 -12.73 -4.92
N GLU A 54 -0.37 -11.44 -4.61
CA GLU A 54 0.34 -10.50 -5.47
C GLU A 54 1.86 -10.57 -5.35
N LEU A 55 2.38 -10.83 -4.18
CA LEU A 55 3.81 -10.72 -3.89
C LEU A 55 4.45 -11.99 -3.36
N GLY A 56 3.66 -13.01 -3.01
CA GLY A 56 4.18 -14.28 -2.48
C GLY A 56 4.78 -14.16 -1.09
N ILE A 57 4.30 -13.24 -0.27
CA ILE A 57 4.82 -13.01 1.08
C ILE A 57 3.75 -13.23 2.13
N GLU A 58 4.19 -13.64 3.32
CA GLU A 58 3.35 -13.63 4.51
C GLU A 58 3.66 -12.38 5.31
N THR A 59 2.63 -11.68 5.74
CA THR A 59 2.77 -10.40 6.45
C THR A 59 1.96 -10.40 7.72
N GLU A 60 2.36 -9.53 8.65
CA GLU A 60 1.52 -9.19 9.80
C GLU A 60 1.25 -7.68 9.79
N ILE A 61 0.06 -7.32 10.24
CA ILE A 61 -0.35 -5.92 10.33
C ILE A 61 0.20 -5.33 11.62
N THR A 62 0.85 -4.16 11.49
CA THR A 62 1.50 -3.48 12.62
C THR A 62 0.85 -2.16 12.98
N GLY A 63 -0.03 -1.64 12.13
CA GLY A 63 -0.70 -0.37 12.37
C GLY A 63 -1.63 -0.01 11.22
N ALA A 64 -2.17 1.20 11.26
CA ALA A 64 -3.09 1.67 10.25
C ALA A 64 -2.96 3.18 10.06
N LEU A 65 -3.33 3.65 8.88
CA LEU A 65 -3.54 5.07 8.58
C LEU A 65 -5.02 5.30 8.30
N SER A 66 -5.37 6.57 8.08
CA SER A 66 -6.77 6.95 7.85
C SER A 66 -7.29 6.42 6.51
N PRO A 67 -8.49 5.84 6.47
CA PRO A 67 -9.11 5.45 5.21
C PRO A 67 -9.33 6.65 4.29
N VAL A 68 -9.28 6.40 2.98
CA VAL A 68 -9.46 7.41 1.95
C VAL A 68 -10.64 6.99 1.06
N GLU A 69 -11.60 7.90 0.86
CA GLU A 69 -12.66 7.68 -0.11
C GLU A 69 -12.26 8.35 -1.42
N TRP A 70 -12.37 7.62 -2.51
CA TRP A 70 -11.96 8.11 -3.82
C TRP A 70 -12.85 7.52 -4.92
N ASP A 71 -13.03 8.28 -5.99
CA ASP A 71 -13.76 7.82 -7.17
C ASP A 71 -12.94 8.10 -8.43
N TYR A 72 -12.52 7.04 -9.11
CA TYR A 72 -11.80 7.15 -10.39
C TYR A 72 -12.74 7.24 -11.59
N GLY A 73 -14.05 7.47 -11.37
CA GLY A 73 -15.06 7.48 -12.42
C GLY A 73 -15.76 6.13 -12.61
N ARG A 74 -15.52 5.19 -11.71
CA ARG A 74 -16.11 3.83 -11.74
C ARG A 74 -16.92 3.53 -10.48
N GLY A 75 -17.31 4.57 -9.77
CA GLY A 75 -17.96 4.47 -8.48
C GLY A 75 -16.97 4.66 -7.32
N PRO A 76 -17.49 5.06 -6.14
CA PRO A 76 -16.63 5.36 -5.00
C PRO A 76 -16.01 4.10 -4.40
N ILE A 77 -14.76 4.21 -3.99
CA ILE A 77 -14.07 3.18 -3.21
C ILE A 77 -13.68 3.75 -1.85
N ARG A 78 -13.56 2.88 -0.87
CA ARG A 78 -12.95 3.20 0.41
C ARG A 78 -11.64 2.45 0.50
N LEU A 79 -10.54 3.17 0.44
CA LEU A 79 -9.19 2.62 0.51
C LEU A 79 -8.75 2.61 1.97
N ILE A 80 -8.44 1.43 2.49
CA ILE A 80 -8.11 1.22 3.90
C ILE A 80 -6.63 0.82 3.99
N PRO A 81 -5.75 1.75 4.45
CA PRO A 81 -4.32 1.48 4.51
C PRO A 81 -3.89 0.90 5.86
N PHE A 82 -3.05 -0.12 5.80
CA PHE A 82 -2.44 -0.73 6.97
C PHE A 82 -0.93 -0.73 6.85
N PHE A 83 -0.24 -0.53 7.96
CA PHE A 83 1.18 -0.83 8.03
C PHE A 83 1.37 -2.33 8.22
N CYS A 84 2.37 -2.88 7.55
CA CYS A 84 2.67 -4.31 7.58
C CYS A 84 4.18 -4.53 7.68
N ARG A 85 4.56 -5.71 8.18
CA ARG A 85 5.93 -6.19 8.05
C ARG A 85 5.90 -7.60 7.44
N ILE A 86 6.95 -7.96 6.75
CA ILE A 86 7.10 -9.29 6.16
C ILE A 86 7.51 -10.27 7.26
N VAL A 87 6.75 -11.36 7.40
CA VAL A 87 7.08 -12.45 8.31
C VAL A 87 7.93 -13.49 7.58
N THR A 88 7.53 -13.88 6.37
CA THR A 88 8.29 -14.81 5.53
C THR A 88 8.16 -14.42 4.07
N GLY A 89 9.18 -14.77 3.30
CA GLY A 89 9.20 -14.59 1.85
C GLY A 89 9.90 -13.31 1.40
N THR A 90 10.16 -13.26 0.12
CA THR A 90 10.71 -12.09 -0.56
C THR A 90 9.70 -11.65 -1.61
N PRO A 91 9.35 -10.36 -1.67
CA PRO A 91 8.35 -9.90 -2.64
C PRO A 91 8.74 -10.18 -4.08
N HIS A 92 7.80 -10.73 -4.85
CA HIS A 92 7.92 -10.94 -6.29
C HIS A 92 6.72 -10.32 -6.98
N PRO A 93 6.91 -9.59 -8.09
CA PRO A 93 5.80 -8.91 -8.77
C PRO A 93 4.99 -9.88 -9.65
N HIS A 94 4.02 -10.58 -9.07
CA HIS A 94 3.14 -11.49 -9.81
C HIS A 94 2.12 -10.73 -10.66
N GLU A 95 1.64 -9.58 -10.19
CA GLU A 95 0.61 -8.78 -10.85
C GLU A 95 1.07 -7.37 -11.22
N HIS A 96 2.21 -6.94 -10.72
CA HIS A 96 2.85 -5.66 -11.03
C HIS A 96 4.03 -5.88 -11.97
N ASP A 97 4.46 -4.86 -12.68
CA ASP A 97 5.61 -4.99 -13.57
C ASP A 97 6.92 -4.51 -12.93
N GLU A 98 6.84 -3.83 -11.80
CA GLU A 98 8.04 -3.39 -11.07
C GLU A 98 7.74 -3.17 -9.60
N LEU A 99 8.73 -3.44 -8.75
CA LEU A 99 8.69 -3.16 -7.31
C LEU A 99 9.86 -2.24 -6.96
N GLU A 100 9.65 -1.33 -6.01
CA GLU A 100 10.71 -0.44 -5.54
C GLU A 100 10.53 -0.14 -4.06
N TRP A 101 11.62 -0.23 -3.29
CA TRP A 101 11.62 0.22 -1.91
C TRP A 101 11.91 1.71 -1.87
N VAL A 102 11.01 2.49 -1.25
CA VAL A 102 11.10 3.95 -1.26
C VAL A 102 11.06 4.51 0.15
N ASP A 103 11.84 5.57 0.36
CA ASP A 103 11.71 6.43 1.54
C ASP A 103 10.93 7.70 1.16
N ALA A 104 10.77 8.64 2.10
CA ALA A 104 10.01 9.85 1.84
C ALA A 104 10.57 10.68 0.67
N ALA A 105 11.89 10.69 0.51
CA ALA A 105 12.53 11.46 -0.57
C ALA A 105 12.36 10.77 -1.93
N THR A 106 12.59 9.45 -1.99
CA THR A 106 12.52 8.71 -3.25
C THR A 106 11.10 8.51 -3.74
N CYS A 107 10.10 8.39 -2.82
CA CYS A 107 8.71 8.25 -3.25
C CYS A 107 8.20 9.49 -4.00
N ALA A 108 8.78 10.67 -3.75
CA ALA A 108 8.42 11.89 -4.46
C ALA A 108 8.81 11.87 -5.95
N ARG A 109 9.68 10.95 -6.36
CA ARG A 109 10.10 10.79 -7.77
C ARG A 109 9.15 9.92 -8.57
N LEU A 110 8.26 9.20 -7.90
CA LEU A 110 7.33 8.29 -8.55
C LEU A 110 6.01 8.99 -8.82
N THR A 111 5.34 8.56 -9.90
CA THR A 111 4.00 9.03 -10.22
C THR A 111 3.00 8.04 -9.64
N TRP A 112 2.29 8.44 -8.60
CA TRP A 112 1.38 7.59 -7.84
C TRP A 112 -0.05 7.66 -8.36
N ALA A 113 -0.80 6.58 -8.17
CA ALA A 113 -2.25 6.61 -8.34
C ALA A 113 -2.84 7.62 -7.36
N ALA A 114 -3.85 8.37 -7.82
CA ALA A 114 -4.36 9.52 -7.07
C ALA A 114 -4.84 9.19 -5.65
N ALA A 115 -5.51 8.05 -5.46
CA ALA A 115 -6.02 7.67 -4.15
C ALA A 115 -4.93 7.40 -3.12
N ASP A 116 -3.70 7.10 -3.56
CA ASP A 116 -2.56 6.89 -2.66
C ASP A 116 -1.94 8.21 -2.18
N GLY A 117 -2.27 9.32 -2.82
CA GLY A 117 -1.73 10.62 -2.45
C GLY A 117 -1.99 11.02 -1.00
N PRO A 118 -3.25 10.99 -0.52
CA PRO A 118 -3.54 11.30 0.88
C PRO A 118 -2.84 10.36 1.87
N ILE A 119 -2.67 9.10 1.51
CA ILE A 119 -1.97 8.10 2.34
C ILE A 119 -0.49 8.46 2.47
N LEU A 120 0.14 8.81 1.34
CA LEU A 120 1.53 9.26 1.33
C LEU A 120 1.72 10.52 2.18
N ALA A 121 0.79 11.47 2.09
CA ALA A 121 0.86 12.70 2.86
C ALA A 121 0.77 12.43 4.37
N GLU A 122 -0.13 11.54 4.79
CA GLU A 122 -0.27 11.17 6.20
C GLU A 122 0.97 10.42 6.69
N TRP A 123 1.49 9.50 5.89
CA TRP A 123 2.72 8.78 6.23
C TRP A 123 3.90 9.72 6.41
N LYS A 124 4.11 10.65 5.48
CA LYS A 124 5.21 11.62 5.56
C LYS A 124 5.10 12.51 6.80
N ALA A 125 3.89 12.94 7.15
CA ALA A 125 3.65 13.72 8.35
C ALA A 125 3.98 12.93 9.62
N GLY A 126 3.59 11.66 9.67
CA GLY A 126 3.89 10.76 10.78
C GLY A 126 5.38 10.45 10.89
N ASP A 127 6.06 10.29 9.76
CA ASP A 127 7.50 10.06 9.72
C ASP A 127 8.26 11.25 10.30
N VAL A 128 7.87 12.47 9.93
CA VAL A 128 8.44 13.69 10.49
C VAL A 128 8.20 13.76 12.00
N ALA A 129 6.99 13.44 12.46
CA ALA A 129 6.67 13.41 13.88
C ALA A 129 7.48 12.34 14.63
N THR A 130 7.64 11.16 14.03
CA THR A 130 8.43 10.06 14.58
C THR A 130 9.90 10.43 14.70
N SER A 131 10.45 11.16 13.74
CA SER A 131 11.85 11.58 13.80
C SER A 131 12.12 12.59 14.90
N ARG A 132 11.09 13.30 15.39
CA ARG A 132 11.20 14.20 16.53
C ARG A 132 11.12 13.49 17.86
N THR A 133 10.57 12.30 17.86
CA THR A 133 10.40 11.48 19.07
C THR A 133 11.33 10.30 18.97
N PRO A 134 12.40 10.27 19.78
CA PRO A 134 13.34 9.14 19.73
C PRO A 134 12.57 7.85 19.96
N THR A 135 12.73 6.91 19.05
CA THR A 135 12.16 5.58 19.23
C THR A 135 13.00 4.83 20.26
N PRO A 136 12.34 4.21 21.23
CA PRO A 136 13.06 3.40 22.21
C PRO A 136 13.79 2.24 21.56
#